data_c86a4ec15c1cce0a0e8f4e6da5ba0642
#
_entry.id   c86a4ec15c1cce0a0e8f4e6da5ba0642
#
_cell.length_a   1.000
_cell.length_b   1.000
_cell.length_c   1.000
_cell.angle_alpha   90.00
_cell.angle_beta   90.00
_cell.angle_gamma   90.00
#
_symmetry.space_group_name_H-M   'P 1'
#
loop_
_entity.id
_entity.type
_entity.pdbx_description
1 polymer ?
#
loop_
_entity_poly.entity_id
_entity_poly.type
_entity_poly.pdbx_seq_one_letter_code
_entity_poly.pdbx_strand_id
1 'polypeptide(L)'
;MRVARRYVIAGRVQGVGFRWFTHDAAAREGVHGWVRNLADGSVEVVAEGDEASIDRLEAAVRRGPSSARVERVDTEELAPGGRTTGFEIR
;
A
#
# COMPACT_ATOMS: atom_id res chain seq x y z
N MET A 1 15.68 -9.71 -2.78
CA MET A 1 15.44 -10.01 -1.36
C MET A 1 13.96 -9.77 -1.05
N ARG A 2 13.34 -10.67 -0.33
CA ARG A 2 11.92 -10.55 0.02
C ARG A 2 11.77 -9.74 1.29
N VAL A 3 10.91 -8.72 1.25
CA VAL A 3 10.62 -7.85 2.40
C VAL A 3 9.11 -7.74 2.58
N ALA A 4 8.69 -7.30 3.76
CA ALA A 4 7.30 -6.96 4.05
C ALA A 4 7.26 -5.62 4.77
N ARG A 5 6.30 -4.78 4.41
CA ARG A 5 6.15 -3.44 5.01
C ARG A 5 4.69 -3.10 5.20
N ARG A 6 4.44 -2.32 6.22
CA ARG A 6 3.13 -1.73 6.48
C ARG A 6 3.23 -0.22 6.33
N TYR A 7 2.30 0.35 5.59
CA TYR A 7 2.20 1.80 5.41
C TYR A 7 0.86 2.28 5.95
N VAL A 8 0.89 3.40 6.67
CA VAL A 8 -0.33 4.12 7.04
C VAL A 8 -0.25 5.48 6.38
N ILE A 9 -1.18 5.73 5.48
CA ILE A 9 -1.18 6.91 4.62
C ILE A 9 -2.26 7.86 5.13
N ALA A 10 -1.87 9.07 5.52
CA ALA A 10 -2.77 10.09 6.04
C ALA A 10 -2.92 11.24 5.04
N GLY A 11 -4.06 11.92 5.11
CA GLY A 11 -4.39 13.03 4.27
C GLY A 11 -5.77 12.84 3.65
N ARG A 12 -5.99 13.41 2.47
CA ARG A 12 -7.23 13.19 1.73
C ARG A 12 -7.05 11.94 0.87
N VAL A 13 -7.30 10.78 1.49
CA VAL A 13 -6.97 9.49 0.91
C VAL A 13 -8.15 8.51 0.85
N GLN A 14 -9.28 8.82 1.49
CA GLN A 14 -10.50 8.01 1.36
C GLN A 14 -11.50 8.70 0.43
N GLY A 15 -12.30 7.90 -0.27
CA GLY A 15 -13.28 8.43 -1.21
C GLY A 15 -12.67 8.97 -2.50
N VAL A 16 -11.43 8.64 -2.80
CA VAL A 16 -10.70 9.14 -3.97
C VAL A 16 -10.14 8.02 -4.84
N GLY A 17 -10.57 6.76 -4.60
CA GLY A 17 -10.10 5.62 -5.37
C GLY A 17 -8.73 5.10 -4.95
N PHE A 18 -8.26 5.44 -3.75
CA PHE A 18 -6.92 5.09 -3.30
C PHE A 18 -6.71 3.57 -3.22
N ARG A 19 -7.71 2.82 -2.74
CA ARG A 19 -7.60 1.36 -2.62
C ARG A 19 -7.42 0.70 -3.98
N TRP A 20 -8.17 1.12 -4.99
CA TRP A 20 -8.04 0.60 -6.35
C TRP A 20 -6.70 0.99 -6.97
N PHE A 21 -6.28 2.23 -6.76
CA PHE A 21 -4.98 2.71 -7.22
C PHE A 21 -3.85 1.84 -6.67
N THR A 22 -3.90 1.55 -5.37
CA THR A 22 -2.88 0.73 -4.70
C THR A 22 -2.92 -0.70 -5.22
N HIS A 23 -4.12 -1.27 -5.36
CA HIS A 23 -4.30 -2.62 -5.90
C HIS A 23 -3.67 -2.75 -7.29
N ASP A 24 -3.93 -1.78 -8.16
CA ASP A 24 -3.39 -1.82 -9.51
C ASP A 24 -1.87 -1.71 -9.51
N ALA A 25 -1.32 -0.84 -8.69
CA ALA A 25 0.13 -0.69 -8.56
C ALA A 25 0.76 -1.99 -8.04
N ALA A 26 0.16 -2.61 -7.02
CA ALA A 26 0.66 -3.86 -6.46
C ALA A 26 0.59 -4.99 -7.48
N ALA A 27 -0.48 -5.06 -8.26
CA ALA A 27 -0.65 -6.08 -9.29
C ALA A 27 0.44 -5.97 -10.36
N ARG A 28 0.76 -4.75 -10.79
CA ARG A 28 1.82 -4.52 -11.78
C ARG A 28 3.18 -4.98 -11.26
N GLU A 29 3.40 -4.88 -9.94
CA GLU A 29 4.67 -5.24 -9.33
C GLU A 29 4.73 -6.68 -8.82
N GLY A 30 3.62 -7.43 -8.91
CA GLY A 30 3.57 -8.78 -8.40
C GLY A 30 3.66 -8.87 -6.87
N VAL A 31 3.22 -7.83 -6.18
CA VAL A 31 3.28 -7.72 -4.72
C VAL A 31 2.05 -8.37 -4.10
N HIS A 32 2.23 -9.06 -2.98
CA HIS A 32 1.15 -9.66 -2.20
C HIS A 32 0.81 -8.79 -1.01
N GLY A 33 -0.44 -8.84 -0.54
CA GLY A 33 -0.86 -8.10 0.64
C GLY A 33 -2.28 -7.58 0.53
N TRP A 34 -2.52 -6.43 1.14
CA TRP A 34 -3.86 -5.83 1.11
C TRP A 34 -3.80 -4.32 1.33
N VAL A 35 -4.91 -3.66 1.01
CA VAL A 35 -5.15 -2.25 1.29
C VAL A 35 -6.54 -2.11 1.89
N ARG A 36 -6.68 -1.27 2.91
CA ARG A 36 -7.99 -1.00 3.53
C ARG A 36 -8.05 0.42 4.08
N ASN A 37 -9.28 0.95 4.16
CA ASN A 37 -9.54 2.19 4.87
C ASN A 37 -9.56 1.92 6.38
N LEU A 38 -8.98 2.82 7.16
CA LEU A 38 -9.06 2.78 8.61
C LEU A 38 -10.12 3.77 9.09
N ALA A 39 -10.59 3.57 10.33
CA ALA A 39 -11.68 4.36 10.89
C ALA A 39 -11.30 5.84 11.08
N ASP A 40 -10.00 6.14 11.23
CA ASP A 40 -9.51 7.50 11.44
C ASP A 40 -9.35 8.31 10.15
N GLY A 41 -9.73 7.74 9.00
CA GLY A 41 -9.62 8.40 7.70
C GLY A 41 -8.34 8.07 6.93
N SER A 42 -7.41 7.36 7.53
CA SER A 42 -6.19 6.94 6.84
C SER A 42 -6.40 5.66 6.03
N VAL A 43 -5.43 5.30 5.21
CA VAL A 43 -5.41 4.07 4.43
C VAL A 43 -4.22 3.23 4.90
N GLU A 44 -4.46 1.96 5.17
CA GLU A 44 -3.41 1.01 5.52
C GLU A 44 -3.09 0.13 4.33
N VAL A 45 -1.80 -0.04 4.06
CA VAL A 45 -1.30 -0.97 3.05
C VAL A 45 -0.31 -1.90 3.73
N VAL A 46 -0.52 -3.21 3.57
CA VAL A 46 0.47 -4.22 3.96
C VAL A 46 0.92 -4.90 2.68
N ALA A 47 2.22 -4.92 2.45
CA ALA A 47 2.77 -5.41 1.19
C ALA A 47 3.99 -6.28 1.44
N GLU A 48 4.07 -7.38 0.70
CA GLU A 48 5.18 -8.32 0.78
C GLU A 48 5.60 -8.70 -0.63
N GLY A 49 6.90 -8.71 -0.88
CA GLY A 49 7.44 -9.07 -2.17
C GLY A 49 8.93 -8.75 -2.27
N ASP A 50 9.44 -8.77 -3.49
CA ASP A 50 10.81 -8.39 -3.75
C ASP A 50 11.03 -6.93 -3.38
N GLU A 51 12.17 -6.62 -2.79
CA GLU A 51 12.45 -5.28 -2.27
C GLU A 51 12.30 -4.19 -3.32
N ALA A 52 12.80 -4.42 -4.53
CA ALA A 52 12.69 -3.43 -5.60
C ALA A 52 11.23 -3.18 -5.98
N SER A 53 10.41 -4.23 -5.99
CA SER A 53 8.97 -4.10 -6.28
C SER A 53 8.25 -3.34 -5.17
N ILE A 54 8.60 -3.61 -3.91
CA ILE A 54 8.04 -2.90 -2.75
C ILE A 54 8.44 -1.42 -2.81
N ASP A 55 9.68 -1.11 -3.17
CA ASP A 55 10.14 0.28 -3.30
C ASP A 55 9.32 1.03 -4.37
N ARG A 56 9.01 0.37 -5.49
CA ARG A 56 8.19 0.99 -6.54
C ARG A 56 6.75 1.18 -6.09
N LEU A 57 6.20 0.21 -5.35
CA LEU A 57 4.86 0.35 -4.78
C LEU A 57 4.84 1.52 -3.78
N GLU A 58 5.85 1.62 -2.93
CA GLU A 58 5.95 2.71 -1.96
C GLU A 58 5.97 4.07 -2.67
N ALA A 59 6.75 4.20 -3.74
CA ALA A 59 6.78 5.45 -4.51
C ALA A 59 5.39 5.79 -5.05
N ALA A 60 4.65 4.78 -5.53
CA ALA A 60 3.31 4.99 -6.05
C ALA A 60 2.34 5.46 -4.95
N VAL A 61 2.35 4.81 -3.78
CA VAL A 61 1.41 5.18 -2.71
C VAL A 61 1.75 6.53 -2.09
N ARG A 62 3.03 6.92 -2.05
CA ARG A 62 3.42 8.25 -1.60
C ARG A 62 2.90 9.34 -2.51
N ARG A 63 2.78 9.08 -3.81
CA ARG A 63 2.19 10.00 -4.77
C ARG A 63 0.67 9.98 -4.69
N GLY A 64 0.09 8.78 -4.63
CA GLY A 64 -1.34 8.56 -4.65
C GLY A 64 -1.98 8.86 -6.00
N PRO A 65 -3.30 8.59 -6.15
CA PRO A 65 -4.04 8.98 -7.35
C PRO A 65 -4.19 10.51 -7.41
N SER A 66 -4.51 11.02 -8.60
CA SER A 66 -4.54 12.47 -8.84
C SER A 66 -5.54 13.22 -7.95
N SER A 67 -6.61 12.56 -7.52
CA SER A 67 -7.63 13.18 -6.65
C SER A 67 -7.29 13.06 -5.16
N ALA A 68 -6.21 12.39 -4.81
CA ALA A 68 -5.78 12.25 -3.42
C ALA A 68 -4.80 13.36 -3.05
N ARG A 69 -4.67 13.57 -1.74
CA ARG A 69 -3.63 14.44 -1.17
C ARG A 69 -2.96 13.67 -0.04
N VAL A 70 -1.78 13.14 -0.32
CA VAL A 70 -0.99 12.40 0.65
C VAL A 70 -0.19 13.41 1.47
N GLU A 71 -0.45 13.46 2.78
CA GLU A 71 0.20 14.40 3.69
C GLU A 71 1.27 13.71 4.51
N ARG A 72 1.10 12.42 4.84
CA ARG A 72 2.05 11.68 5.63
C ARG A 72 1.96 10.21 5.30
N VAL A 73 3.11 9.54 5.30
CA VAL A 73 3.20 8.08 5.17
C VAL A 73 4.08 7.57 6.30
N ASP A 74 3.51 6.79 7.20
CA ASP A 74 4.24 6.10 8.25
C ASP A 74 4.57 4.70 7.74
N THR A 75 5.82 4.27 7.91
CA THR A 75 6.31 2.99 7.40
C THR A 75 6.80 2.12 8.54
N GLU A 76 6.42 0.85 8.51
CA GLU A 76 6.85 -0.14 9.48
C GLU A 76 7.35 -1.38 8.74
N GLU A 77 8.57 -1.83 9.06
CA GLU A 77 9.08 -3.09 8.54
C GLU A 77 8.42 -4.25 9.28
N LEU A 78 8.01 -5.26 8.51
CA LEU A 78 7.43 -6.49 9.05
C LEU A 78 8.31 -7.67 8.65
N ALA A 79 8.19 -8.77 9.38
CA ALA A 79 8.82 -10.02 8.97
C ALA A 79 8.03 -10.59 7.79
N PRO A 80 8.71 -10.99 6.69
CA PRO A 80 8.01 -11.70 5.61
C PRO A 80 7.40 -12.99 6.14
N GLY A 81 6.17 -13.28 5.77
CA GLY A 81 5.47 -14.43 6.32
C GLY A 81 4.42 -15.05 5.41
N GLY A 82 4.33 -14.60 4.15
CA GLY A 82 3.35 -15.14 3.22
C GLY A 82 1.93 -15.00 3.71
N ARG A 83 1.59 -13.85 4.31
CA ARG A 83 0.29 -13.60 4.96
C ARG A 83 -0.87 -13.72 4.01
N THR A 84 -0.68 -13.36 2.76
CA THR A 84 -1.71 -13.50 1.74
C THR A 84 -1.09 -13.92 0.42
N THR A 85 -1.95 -14.43 -0.48
CA THR A 85 -1.58 -14.73 -1.86
C THR A 85 -2.33 -13.73 -2.74
N GLY A 86 -1.61 -12.99 -3.57
CA GLY A 86 -2.18 -11.91 -4.36
C GLY A 86 -2.37 -10.65 -3.52
N PHE A 87 -3.05 -9.65 -4.09
CA PHE A 87 -3.28 -8.38 -3.42
C PHE A 87 -4.78 -8.13 -3.30
N GLU A 88 -5.24 -7.87 -2.07
CA GLU A 88 -6.66 -7.75 -1.75
C GLU A 88 -7.04 -6.32 -1.42
N ILE A 89 -8.25 -5.93 -1.81
CA ILE A 89 -8.90 -4.72 -1.31
C ILE A 89 -9.81 -5.14 -0.16
N ARG A 90 -9.61 -4.58 0.99
CA ARG A 90 -10.39 -4.90 2.20
C ARG A 90 -11.23 -3.73 2.68
#